data_1cb725e58b7a74a143d37c43eac97e9f
#
_entry.id   1cb725e58b7a74a143d37c43eac97e9f
#
_cell.length_a   1.000
_cell.length_b   1.000
_cell.length_c   1.000
_cell.angle_alpha   90.00
_cell.angle_beta   90.00
_cell.angle_gamma   90.00
#
_symmetry.space_group_name_H-M   'P 1'
#
loop_
_entity.id
_entity.type
_entity.pdbx_description
1 polymer ?
#
loop_
_entity_poly.entity_id
_entity_poly.type
_entity_poly.pdbx_seq_one_letter_code
_entity_poly.pdbx_strand_id
1 'polypeptide(L)'
;VNDPEAMKRFGGTMAAWDLKAMKPKQVMSVPGAPLEIRWSLNPKDNWAVTATALTSKIWLVKPDGKGGWQAKDVATIGDPSKIPLPVDISISADGKGLWVNTFMDGMTRSFDLPNPEAPKEVYTKKTGKQVNMVSQSWDGKRVYITSSLLANWDKKGADNEQFLALFHWDGKELKEQWRIDFNNEKLGRAHHMKFTAKPAARQAAGEPARVALVR
;
A
#
# COMPACT_ATOMS: atom_id res chain seq x y z
N VAL A 1 -0.81 -18.71 -4.04
CA VAL A 1 -0.42 -18.18 -5.35
C VAL A 1 -0.05 -19.29 -6.33
N ASN A 2 0.42 -20.41 -5.83
CA ASN A 2 0.80 -21.57 -6.69
C ASN A 2 -0.32 -22.57 -6.93
N ASP A 3 -1.51 -22.33 -6.42
CA ASP A 3 -2.69 -23.16 -6.62
C ASP A 3 -3.71 -22.41 -7.50
N PRO A 4 -3.89 -22.82 -8.77
CA PRO A 4 -4.83 -22.17 -9.69
C PRO A 4 -6.28 -22.18 -9.19
N GLU A 5 -6.68 -23.19 -8.43
CA GLU A 5 -8.03 -23.25 -7.87
C GLU A 5 -8.20 -22.30 -6.69
N ALA A 6 -7.16 -22.12 -5.87
CA ALA A 6 -7.18 -21.09 -4.83
C ALA A 6 -7.22 -19.68 -5.44
N MET A 7 -6.50 -19.47 -6.55
CA MET A 7 -6.50 -18.19 -7.28
C MET A 7 -7.88 -17.77 -7.77
N LYS A 8 -8.70 -18.72 -8.20
CA LYS A 8 -10.09 -18.47 -8.65
C LYS A 8 -11.01 -17.98 -7.52
N ARG A 9 -10.65 -18.19 -6.26
CA ARG A 9 -11.43 -17.78 -5.09
C ARG A 9 -11.19 -16.34 -4.69
N PHE A 10 -10.14 -15.70 -5.16
CA PHE A 10 -9.92 -14.29 -4.88
C PHE A 10 -10.94 -13.42 -5.59
N GLY A 11 -11.55 -12.50 -4.83
CA GLY A 11 -12.56 -11.61 -5.36
C GLY A 11 -12.01 -10.68 -6.44
N GLY A 12 -12.86 -10.33 -7.38
CA GLY A 12 -12.60 -9.36 -8.44
C GLY A 12 -13.58 -8.20 -8.39
N THR A 13 -14.04 -7.80 -7.19
CA THR A 13 -15.05 -6.77 -7.02
C THR A 13 -14.72 -5.83 -5.88
N MET A 14 -15.25 -4.63 -5.96
CA MET A 14 -15.29 -3.65 -4.88
C MET A 14 -16.73 -3.16 -4.72
N ALA A 15 -17.16 -2.91 -3.48
CA ALA A 15 -18.49 -2.41 -3.18
C ALA A 15 -18.43 -1.02 -2.57
N ALA A 16 -19.22 -0.10 -3.12
CA ALA A 16 -19.55 1.16 -2.46
C ALA A 16 -20.75 0.93 -1.52
N TRP A 17 -20.61 1.35 -0.26
CA TRP A 17 -21.62 1.18 0.78
C TRP A 17 -22.27 2.49 1.15
N ASP A 18 -23.57 2.47 1.37
CA ASP A 18 -24.28 3.51 2.09
C ASP A 18 -24.18 3.21 3.60
N LEU A 19 -23.38 4.01 4.29
CA LEU A 19 -23.13 3.80 5.73
C LEU A 19 -24.34 4.17 6.61
N LYS A 20 -25.28 4.98 6.12
CA LYS A 20 -26.53 5.26 6.84
C LYS A 20 -27.51 4.11 6.73
N ALA A 21 -27.66 3.60 5.51
CA ALA A 21 -28.56 2.46 5.26
C ALA A 21 -27.91 1.11 5.59
N MET A 22 -26.60 1.07 5.86
CA MET A 22 -25.80 -0.14 6.08
C MET A 22 -25.99 -1.19 4.98
N LYS A 23 -26.03 -0.73 3.74
CA LYS A 23 -26.27 -1.56 2.55
C LYS A 23 -25.27 -1.27 1.44
N PRO A 24 -24.90 -2.26 0.61
CA PRO A 24 -24.15 -2.01 -0.59
C PRO A 24 -25.03 -1.18 -1.55
N LYS A 25 -24.46 -0.08 -2.04
CA LYS A 25 -25.09 0.81 -3.02
C LYS A 25 -24.75 0.39 -4.44
N GLN A 26 -23.52 -0.09 -4.64
CA GLN A 26 -23.02 -0.47 -5.96
C GLN A 26 -21.89 -1.48 -5.81
N VAL A 27 -21.79 -2.41 -6.75
CA VAL A 27 -20.64 -3.32 -6.89
C VAL A 27 -19.95 -3.03 -8.21
N MET A 28 -18.63 -2.87 -8.18
CA MET A 28 -17.78 -2.60 -9.34
C MET A 28 -16.89 -3.79 -9.62
N SER A 29 -16.65 -4.09 -10.90
CA SER A 29 -15.65 -5.09 -11.29
C SER A 29 -14.24 -4.51 -11.17
N VAL A 30 -13.38 -5.20 -10.42
CA VAL A 30 -11.96 -4.90 -10.23
C VAL A 30 -11.20 -6.23 -10.21
N PRO A 31 -11.06 -6.89 -11.36
CA PRO A 31 -10.51 -8.24 -11.42
C PRO A 31 -9.04 -8.29 -10.99
N GLY A 32 -8.67 -9.36 -10.28
CA GLY A 32 -7.30 -9.63 -9.88
C GLY A 32 -6.99 -9.40 -8.41
N ALA A 33 -7.96 -9.56 -7.52
CA ALA A 33 -7.80 -9.45 -6.07
C ALA A 33 -7.38 -8.05 -5.60
N PRO A 34 -8.29 -7.05 -5.55
CA PRO A 34 -8.02 -5.79 -4.89
C PRO A 34 -7.85 -6.02 -3.38
N LEU A 35 -6.73 -5.59 -2.81
CA LEU A 35 -6.43 -5.84 -1.39
C LEU A 35 -6.58 -4.59 -0.53
N GLU A 36 -6.05 -3.47 -0.98
CA GLU A 36 -6.02 -2.23 -0.23
C GLU A 36 -6.63 -1.10 -1.06
N ILE A 37 -7.30 -0.17 -0.39
CA ILE A 37 -7.81 1.06 -0.99
C ILE A 37 -7.31 2.27 -0.22
N ARG A 38 -6.89 3.32 -0.93
CA ARG A 38 -6.49 4.61 -0.34
C ARG A 38 -7.21 5.74 -1.04
N TRP A 39 -7.87 6.56 -0.24
CA TRP A 39 -8.47 7.81 -0.70
C TRP A 39 -7.41 8.87 -0.87
N SER A 40 -7.64 9.81 -1.83
CA SER A 40 -6.84 11.03 -1.90
C SER A 40 -6.76 11.71 -0.54
N LEU A 41 -5.58 12.26 -0.22
CA LEU A 41 -5.39 13.03 1.01
C LEU A 41 -5.97 14.44 0.93
N ASN A 42 -6.33 14.91 -0.27
CA ASN A 42 -7.01 16.18 -0.44
C ASN A 42 -8.54 15.97 -0.24
N PRO A 43 -9.15 16.61 0.77
CA PRO A 43 -10.57 16.40 1.07
C PRO A 43 -11.52 16.92 -0.01
N LYS A 44 -11.02 17.70 -0.98
CA LYS A 44 -11.79 18.15 -2.15
C LYS A 44 -11.81 17.12 -3.27
N ASP A 45 -10.89 16.16 -3.24
CA ASP A 45 -10.86 15.09 -4.21
C ASP A 45 -11.89 14.03 -3.85
N ASN A 46 -12.49 13.46 -4.87
CA ASN A 46 -13.46 12.38 -4.70
C ASN A 46 -13.00 11.15 -5.49
N TRP A 47 -11.80 10.69 -5.22
CA TRP A 47 -11.25 9.49 -5.83
C TRP A 47 -10.40 8.70 -4.83
N ALA A 48 -10.27 7.42 -5.12
CA ALA A 48 -9.39 6.49 -4.42
C ALA A 48 -8.60 5.65 -5.42
N VAL A 49 -7.53 5.03 -4.95
CA VAL A 49 -6.77 4.04 -5.71
C VAL A 49 -6.75 2.71 -4.97
N THR A 50 -6.70 1.63 -5.73
CA THR A 50 -6.46 0.28 -5.22
C THR A 50 -5.44 -0.42 -6.12
N ALA A 51 -4.77 -1.43 -5.59
CA ALA A 51 -3.90 -2.31 -6.36
C ALA A 51 -4.45 -3.74 -6.35
N THR A 52 -4.34 -4.41 -7.51
CA THR A 52 -4.77 -5.80 -7.67
C THR A 52 -3.59 -6.75 -7.64
N ALA A 53 -3.59 -7.65 -6.65
CA ALA A 53 -2.46 -8.54 -6.35
C ALA A 53 -2.10 -9.48 -7.51
N LEU A 54 -3.10 -10.04 -8.17
CA LEU A 54 -2.90 -11.09 -9.18
C LEU A 54 -2.70 -10.55 -10.59
N THR A 55 -3.20 -9.35 -10.89
CA THR A 55 -3.06 -8.72 -12.22
C THR A 55 -2.04 -7.60 -12.24
N SER A 56 -1.49 -7.24 -11.07
CA SER A 56 -0.45 -6.21 -10.92
C SER A 56 -0.84 -4.87 -11.56
N LYS A 57 -2.06 -4.40 -11.22
CA LYS A 57 -2.61 -3.16 -11.75
C LYS A 57 -2.89 -2.17 -10.64
N ILE A 58 -2.76 -0.89 -10.94
CA ILE A 58 -3.35 0.20 -10.17
C ILE A 58 -4.71 0.54 -10.79
N TRP A 59 -5.73 0.60 -9.97
CA TRP A 59 -7.08 0.99 -10.35
C TRP A 59 -7.45 2.31 -9.69
N LEU A 60 -8.00 3.22 -10.49
CA LEU A 60 -8.62 4.46 -10.02
C LEU A 60 -10.12 4.21 -9.82
N VAL A 61 -10.61 4.55 -8.64
CA VAL A 61 -12.03 4.52 -8.26
C VAL A 61 -12.51 5.95 -8.09
N LYS A 62 -13.50 6.37 -8.84
CA LYS A 62 -14.04 7.73 -8.82
C LYS A 62 -15.52 7.76 -9.18
N PRO A 63 -16.23 8.88 -8.93
CA PRO A 63 -17.59 9.06 -9.41
C PRO A 63 -17.71 8.87 -10.93
N ASP A 64 -18.81 8.27 -11.38
CA ASP A 64 -19.10 8.03 -12.80
C ASP A 64 -19.81 9.22 -13.48
N GLY A 65 -20.09 10.29 -12.75
CA GLY A 65 -20.85 11.45 -13.22
C GLY A 65 -22.36 11.22 -13.33
N LYS A 66 -22.85 10.02 -12.99
CA LYS A 66 -24.27 9.63 -13.08
C LYS A 66 -24.86 9.29 -11.70
N GLY A 67 -24.15 9.64 -10.63
CA GLY A 67 -24.56 9.38 -9.25
C GLY A 67 -24.03 8.06 -8.68
N GLY A 68 -23.21 7.34 -9.42
CA GLY A 68 -22.51 6.11 -9.02
C GLY A 68 -20.99 6.26 -9.02
N TRP A 69 -20.32 5.12 -9.03
CA TRP A 69 -18.87 4.98 -9.02
C TRP A 69 -18.39 4.13 -10.19
N GLN A 70 -17.20 4.40 -10.66
CA GLN A 70 -16.51 3.59 -11.66
C GLN A 70 -15.11 3.24 -11.17
N ALA A 71 -14.63 2.08 -11.59
CA ALA A 71 -13.26 1.64 -11.42
C ALA A 71 -12.61 1.43 -12.78
N LYS A 72 -11.38 1.94 -12.95
CA LYS A 72 -10.63 1.84 -14.20
C LYS A 72 -9.18 1.51 -13.87
N ASP A 73 -8.57 0.53 -14.57
CA ASP A 73 -7.14 0.31 -14.48
C ASP A 73 -6.39 1.45 -15.17
N VAL A 74 -5.39 1.99 -14.48
CA VAL A 74 -4.68 3.21 -14.91
C VAL A 74 -3.18 3.01 -15.01
N ALA A 75 -2.62 1.96 -14.41
CA ALA A 75 -1.21 1.64 -14.53
C ALA A 75 -0.93 0.15 -14.25
N THR A 76 0.23 -0.30 -14.71
CA THR A 76 0.77 -1.62 -14.43
C THR A 76 1.90 -1.50 -13.41
N ILE A 77 2.01 -2.46 -12.50
CA ILE A 77 3.01 -2.51 -11.43
C ILE A 77 4.06 -3.58 -11.77
N GLY A 78 5.29 -3.15 -12.03
CA GLY A 78 6.39 -4.04 -12.36
C GLY A 78 6.13 -4.89 -13.62
N ASP A 79 6.58 -6.14 -13.62
CA ASP A 79 6.38 -7.09 -14.72
C ASP A 79 5.22 -8.04 -14.39
N PRO A 80 4.03 -7.89 -15.00
CA PRO A 80 2.86 -8.73 -14.69
C PRO A 80 3.07 -10.22 -15.00
N SER A 81 3.98 -10.55 -15.93
CA SER A 81 4.27 -11.95 -16.27
C SER A 81 4.93 -12.71 -15.11
N LYS A 82 5.57 -12.00 -14.19
CA LYS A 82 6.21 -12.52 -12.98
C LYS A 82 5.34 -12.43 -11.74
N ILE A 83 4.14 -11.86 -11.87
CA ILE A 83 3.19 -11.64 -10.78
C ILE A 83 3.88 -11.05 -9.54
N PRO A 84 4.33 -9.79 -9.56
CA PRO A 84 5.03 -9.17 -8.43
C PRO A 84 4.20 -9.15 -7.14
N LEU A 85 2.89 -9.33 -7.23
CA LEU A 85 1.93 -9.43 -6.14
C LEU A 85 1.91 -8.15 -5.27
N PRO A 86 1.34 -7.04 -5.76
CA PRO A 86 1.10 -5.87 -4.91
C PRO A 86 0.21 -6.22 -3.73
N VAL A 87 0.66 -5.90 -2.52
CA VAL A 87 -0.04 -6.28 -1.27
C VAL A 87 -0.44 -5.09 -0.43
N ASP A 88 0.28 -3.97 -0.52
CA ASP A 88 -0.08 -2.74 0.16
C ASP A 88 0.29 -1.51 -0.66
N ILE A 89 -0.48 -0.46 -0.45
CA ILE A 89 -0.30 0.86 -1.05
C ILE A 89 -0.46 1.95 -0.01
N SER A 90 0.29 3.04 -0.17
CA SER A 90 0.20 4.22 0.71
C SER A 90 0.39 5.50 -0.10
N ILE A 91 -0.55 6.44 0.01
CA ILE A 91 -0.38 7.75 -0.63
C ILE A 91 0.71 8.52 0.13
N SER A 92 1.63 9.16 -0.62
CA SER A 92 2.70 9.96 -0.04
C SER A 92 2.16 11.14 0.78
N ALA A 93 2.94 11.61 1.75
CA ALA A 93 2.51 12.64 2.69
C ALA A 93 2.05 13.95 2.03
N ASP A 94 2.58 14.27 0.86
CA ASP A 94 2.21 15.42 0.03
C ASP A 94 0.98 15.17 -0.87
N GLY A 95 0.48 13.92 -0.90
CA GLY A 95 -0.64 13.51 -1.73
C GLY A 95 -0.32 13.32 -3.22
N LYS A 96 0.94 13.45 -3.62
CA LYS A 96 1.35 13.44 -5.03
C LYS A 96 1.99 12.14 -5.50
N GLY A 97 2.22 11.20 -4.61
CA GLY A 97 2.82 9.91 -4.91
C GLY A 97 2.06 8.76 -4.30
N LEU A 98 2.29 7.57 -4.83
CA LEU A 98 1.77 6.31 -4.32
C LEU A 98 2.92 5.34 -4.09
N TRP A 99 3.14 4.97 -2.86
CA TRP A 99 4.02 3.86 -2.49
C TRP A 99 3.30 2.54 -2.71
N VAL A 100 3.98 1.58 -3.29
CA VAL A 100 3.46 0.23 -3.54
C VAL A 100 4.51 -0.79 -3.13
N ASN A 101 4.14 -1.70 -2.23
CA ASN A 101 4.96 -2.86 -1.92
C ASN A 101 4.48 -4.09 -2.69
N THR A 102 5.44 -4.82 -3.26
CA THR A 102 5.18 -6.06 -3.99
C THR A 102 5.90 -7.23 -3.31
N PHE A 103 5.10 -8.26 -3.00
CA PHE A 103 5.48 -9.36 -2.14
C PHE A 103 6.48 -10.32 -2.78
N MET A 104 6.23 -10.72 -4.05
CA MET A 104 6.99 -11.81 -4.66
C MET A 104 8.40 -11.39 -5.07
N ASP A 105 8.60 -10.16 -5.46
CA ASP A 105 9.91 -9.63 -5.87
C ASP A 105 10.63 -8.85 -4.76
N GLY A 106 9.92 -8.52 -3.67
CA GLY A 106 10.47 -7.80 -2.52
C GLY A 106 10.77 -6.33 -2.81
N MET A 107 10.04 -5.73 -3.74
CA MET A 107 10.27 -4.36 -4.19
C MET A 107 9.32 -3.37 -3.52
N THR A 108 9.84 -2.20 -3.21
CA THR A 108 9.07 -1.00 -2.90
C THR A 108 9.16 -0.06 -4.10
N ARG A 109 7.99 0.36 -4.60
CA ARG A 109 7.87 1.23 -5.78
C ARG A 109 7.20 2.54 -5.39
N SER A 110 7.48 3.59 -6.15
CA SER A 110 6.75 4.85 -6.07
C SER A 110 6.20 5.22 -7.44
N PHE A 111 4.94 5.59 -7.46
CA PHE A 111 4.25 6.12 -8.62
C PHE A 111 3.94 7.60 -8.40
N ASP A 112 4.05 8.39 -9.46
CA ASP A 112 3.68 9.79 -9.48
C ASP A 112 2.16 9.92 -9.73
N LEU A 113 1.45 10.68 -8.90
CA LEU A 113 -0.02 10.80 -8.89
C LEU A 113 -0.59 12.20 -9.24
N PRO A 114 0.12 13.18 -9.81
CA PRO A 114 -0.50 14.47 -10.14
C PRO A 114 -1.68 14.32 -11.08
N ASN A 115 -1.61 13.29 -11.94
CA ASN A 115 -2.75 12.82 -12.73
C ASN A 115 -3.08 11.38 -12.33
N PRO A 116 -4.11 11.14 -11.50
CA PRO A 116 -4.47 9.79 -11.06
C PRO A 116 -5.01 8.91 -12.20
N GLU A 117 -5.35 9.48 -13.37
CA GLU A 117 -5.74 8.71 -14.55
C GLU A 117 -4.56 8.07 -15.29
N ALA A 118 -3.34 8.51 -15.03
CA ALA A 118 -2.14 8.02 -15.71
C ALA A 118 -0.91 8.08 -14.78
N PRO A 119 -0.92 7.37 -13.64
CA PRO A 119 0.24 7.34 -12.74
C PRO A 119 1.41 6.65 -13.42
N LYS A 120 2.63 7.14 -13.13
CA LYS A 120 3.87 6.60 -13.69
C LYS A 120 4.77 6.09 -12.59
N GLU A 121 5.37 4.90 -12.77
CA GLU A 121 6.41 4.42 -11.87
C GLU A 121 7.65 5.31 -12.04
N VAL A 122 8.06 5.95 -10.95
CA VAL A 122 9.18 6.90 -10.92
C VAL A 122 10.35 6.39 -10.08
N TYR A 123 10.12 5.36 -9.28
CA TYR A 123 11.15 4.79 -8.42
C TYR A 123 10.85 3.33 -8.08
N THR A 124 11.91 2.53 -7.97
CA THR A 124 11.84 1.14 -7.50
C THR A 124 13.12 0.75 -6.77
N LYS A 125 12.98 0.01 -5.67
CA LYS A 125 14.10 -0.53 -4.89
C LYS A 125 13.72 -1.84 -4.24
N LYS A 126 14.65 -2.79 -4.23
CA LYS A 126 14.51 -3.99 -3.41
C LYS A 126 14.75 -3.63 -1.95
N THR A 127 13.75 -3.81 -1.10
CA THR A 127 13.80 -3.41 0.31
C THR A 127 13.77 -4.57 1.28
N GLY A 128 13.51 -5.78 0.80
CA GLY A 128 13.54 -7.01 1.60
C GLY A 128 13.07 -8.20 0.78
N LYS A 129 12.86 -9.32 1.44
CA LYS A 129 12.10 -10.46 0.89
C LYS A 129 10.67 -10.33 1.36
N GLN A 130 9.71 -10.60 0.49
CA GLN A 130 8.29 -10.62 0.84
C GLN A 130 7.85 -9.38 1.63
N VAL A 131 8.24 -8.20 1.17
CA VAL A 131 7.80 -6.93 1.77
C VAL A 131 6.29 -6.84 1.74
N ASN A 132 5.70 -6.32 2.82
CA ASN A 132 4.27 -6.28 2.98
C ASN A 132 3.78 -4.82 3.08
N MET A 133 3.65 -4.27 4.28
CA MET A 133 3.04 -2.96 4.46
C MET A 133 4.05 -1.82 4.28
N VAL A 134 3.57 -0.71 3.75
CA VAL A 134 4.34 0.51 3.55
C VAL A 134 3.60 1.72 4.13
N SER A 135 4.32 2.56 4.87
CA SER A 135 3.76 3.80 5.41
C SER A 135 4.81 4.91 5.40
N GLN A 136 4.41 6.11 4.99
CA GLN A 136 5.27 7.29 5.03
C GLN A 136 4.88 8.21 6.17
N SER A 137 5.86 8.76 6.89
CA SER A 137 5.63 9.80 7.89
C SER A 137 5.13 11.10 7.25
N TRP A 138 4.36 11.91 8.00
CA TRP A 138 3.75 13.13 7.49
C TRP A 138 4.73 14.23 7.08
N ASP A 139 5.99 14.12 7.50
CA ASP A 139 7.07 15.00 7.01
C ASP A 139 7.62 14.58 5.64
N GLY A 140 7.13 13.44 5.11
CA GLY A 140 7.52 12.89 3.81
C GLY A 140 8.92 12.28 3.77
N LYS A 141 9.66 12.26 4.89
CA LYS A 141 11.08 11.90 4.90
C LYS A 141 11.37 10.47 5.35
N ARG A 142 10.42 9.80 5.98
CA ARG A 142 10.61 8.47 6.54
C ARG A 142 9.59 7.51 5.96
N VAL A 143 10.08 6.42 5.39
CA VAL A 143 9.25 5.34 4.86
C VAL A 143 9.51 4.09 5.68
N TYR A 144 8.46 3.53 6.23
CA TYR A 144 8.49 2.33 7.05
C TYR A 144 7.94 1.17 6.25
N ILE A 145 8.67 0.07 6.28
CA ILE A 145 8.35 -1.13 5.52
C ILE A 145 8.40 -2.32 6.47
N THR A 146 7.39 -3.17 6.41
CA THR A 146 7.40 -4.44 7.14
C THR A 146 7.55 -5.60 6.17
N SER A 147 8.05 -6.72 6.70
CA SER A 147 7.98 -7.99 6.02
C SER A 147 6.59 -8.60 6.13
N SER A 148 6.40 -9.70 5.42
CA SER A 148 5.13 -10.38 5.37
C SER A 148 4.70 -10.97 6.71
N LEU A 149 3.46 -10.70 7.07
CA LEU A 149 2.68 -11.49 8.00
C LEU A 149 2.49 -12.95 7.51
N LEU A 150 2.60 -13.16 6.20
CA LEU A 150 2.34 -14.42 5.50
C LEU A 150 3.60 -15.27 5.34
N ALA A 151 4.61 -15.11 6.19
CA ALA A 151 5.79 -15.96 6.22
C ALA A 151 5.37 -17.44 6.13
N ASN A 152 6.06 -18.20 5.29
CA ASN A 152 5.71 -19.57 4.92
C ASN A 152 4.36 -19.71 4.17
N TRP A 153 3.89 -18.66 3.53
CA TRP A 153 2.71 -18.71 2.67
C TRP A 153 2.78 -19.88 1.67
N ASP A 154 3.92 -20.06 1.05
CA ASP A 154 4.16 -21.14 0.09
C ASP A 154 4.61 -22.44 0.75
N LYS A 155 4.68 -22.51 2.08
CA LYS A 155 5.14 -23.65 2.88
C LYS A 155 6.57 -24.12 2.56
N LYS A 156 7.37 -23.32 1.88
CA LYS A 156 8.74 -23.66 1.47
C LYS A 156 9.80 -23.20 2.48
N GLY A 157 9.40 -22.47 3.50
CA GLY A 157 10.26 -22.09 4.64
C GLY A 157 11.43 -21.15 4.33
N ALA A 158 11.51 -20.62 3.10
CA ALA A 158 12.66 -19.83 2.64
C ALA A 158 12.57 -18.33 2.98
N ASP A 159 11.48 -17.88 3.56
CA ASP A 159 11.07 -16.49 3.66
C ASP A 159 10.89 -16.02 5.11
N ASN A 160 11.80 -16.45 5.96
CA ASN A 160 11.70 -16.16 7.39
C ASN A 160 12.15 -14.74 7.79
N GLU A 161 12.27 -13.81 6.84
CA GLU A 161 12.47 -12.42 7.22
C GLU A 161 11.22 -11.90 7.95
N GLN A 162 11.41 -11.48 9.19
CA GLN A 162 10.39 -10.80 9.99
C GLN A 162 10.98 -9.49 10.46
N PHE A 163 10.64 -8.40 9.79
CA PHE A 163 11.27 -7.12 10.09
C PHE A 163 10.30 -5.93 10.03
N LEU A 164 10.69 -4.89 10.75
CA LEU A 164 10.29 -3.51 10.52
C LEU A 164 11.54 -2.72 10.17
N ALA A 165 11.56 -2.07 9.01
CA ALA A 165 12.66 -1.23 8.58
C ALA A 165 12.22 0.22 8.38
N LEU A 166 13.09 1.16 8.75
CA LEU A 166 12.98 2.57 8.46
C LEU A 166 13.95 2.94 7.35
N PHE A 167 13.42 3.59 6.33
CA PHE A 167 14.19 4.21 5.26
C PHE A 167 14.01 5.73 5.31
N HIS A 168 15.10 6.46 5.13
CA HIS A 168 15.06 7.87 4.81
C HIS A 168 14.77 8.04 3.32
N TRP A 169 13.81 8.90 3.00
CA TRP A 169 13.49 9.31 1.63
C TRP A 169 13.94 10.74 1.39
N ASP A 170 14.85 10.97 0.46
CA ASP A 170 15.39 12.28 0.12
C ASP A 170 14.73 12.91 -1.14
N GLY A 171 13.65 12.30 -1.63
CA GLY A 171 12.95 12.68 -2.86
C GLY A 171 13.44 11.91 -4.09
N LYS A 172 14.51 11.12 -3.97
CA LYS A 172 15.14 10.37 -5.07
C LYS A 172 15.47 8.93 -4.71
N GLU A 173 15.86 8.68 -3.45
CA GLU A 173 16.32 7.37 -3.02
C GLU A 173 15.85 7.04 -1.59
N LEU A 174 15.54 5.77 -1.37
CA LEU A 174 15.34 5.18 -0.06
C LEU A 174 16.69 4.71 0.50
N LYS A 175 17.13 5.27 1.66
CA LYS A 175 18.35 4.86 2.37
C LYS A 175 17.95 4.23 3.69
N GLU A 176 18.24 2.93 3.86
CA GLU A 176 17.94 2.24 5.09
C GLU A 176 18.69 2.88 6.27
N GLN A 177 17.97 3.21 7.32
CA GLN A 177 18.51 3.82 8.53
C GLN A 177 18.68 2.78 9.63
N TRP A 178 17.68 1.93 9.79
CA TRP A 178 17.71 0.82 10.72
C TRP A 178 16.66 -0.24 10.35
N ARG A 179 16.87 -1.43 10.89
CA ARG A 179 15.96 -2.57 10.77
C ARG A 179 15.89 -3.30 12.11
N ILE A 180 14.68 -3.61 12.53
CA ILE A 180 14.43 -4.51 13.65
C ILE A 180 14.13 -5.88 13.06
N ASP A 181 14.93 -6.88 13.40
CA ASP A 181 14.66 -8.27 13.05
C ASP A 181 13.82 -8.90 14.16
N PHE A 182 12.57 -9.17 13.90
CA PHE A 182 11.63 -9.68 14.89
C PHE A 182 11.91 -11.13 15.28
N ASN A 183 12.60 -11.90 14.44
CA ASN A 183 13.03 -13.25 14.81
C ASN A 183 14.12 -13.19 15.88
N ASN A 184 15.14 -12.35 15.66
CA ASN A 184 16.23 -12.17 16.62
C ASN A 184 15.73 -11.58 17.94
N GLU A 185 14.85 -10.60 17.88
CA GLU A 185 14.27 -9.94 19.05
C GLU A 185 13.13 -10.74 19.71
N LYS A 186 12.73 -11.88 19.13
CA LYS A 186 11.62 -12.73 19.61
C LYS A 186 10.30 -11.98 19.76
N LEU A 187 10.04 -11.03 18.88
CA LEU A 187 8.85 -10.16 18.91
C LEU A 187 7.66 -10.71 18.11
N GLY A 188 7.77 -11.90 17.54
CA GLY A 188 6.73 -12.47 16.69
C GLY A 188 6.81 -11.95 15.26
N ARG A 189 5.70 -11.45 14.72
CA ARG A 189 5.62 -11.00 13.31
C ARG A 189 5.24 -9.54 13.21
N ALA A 190 5.98 -8.79 12.41
CA ALA A 190 5.58 -7.45 12.02
C ALA A 190 4.35 -7.52 11.12
N HIS A 191 3.43 -6.56 11.26
CA HIS A 191 2.34 -6.40 10.31
C HIS A 191 2.35 -4.99 9.72
N HIS A 192 1.71 -4.04 10.36
CA HIS A 192 1.53 -2.71 9.81
C HIS A 192 1.97 -1.64 10.80
N MET A 193 2.61 -0.61 10.28
CA MET A 193 2.82 0.62 11.02
C MET A 193 1.92 1.72 10.45
N LYS A 194 1.11 2.30 11.30
CA LYS A 194 0.21 3.38 10.93
C LYS A 194 0.54 4.64 11.71
N PHE A 195 0.57 5.77 11.01
CA PHE A 195 0.66 7.06 11.65
C PHE A 195 -0.73 7.54 12.08
N THR A 196 -0.80 8.23 13.22
CA THR A 196 -2.00 8.97 13.61
C THR A 196 -2.36 9.99 12.53
N ALA A 197 -3.59 10.54 12.59
CA ALA A 197 -4.03 11.56 11.65
C ALA A 197 -2.97 12.66 11.48
N LYS A 198 -2.88 13.20 10.25
CA LYS A 198 -1.96 14.32 9.97
C LYS A 198 -2.20 15.41 11.01
N PRO A 199 -1.17 15.85 11.75
CA PRO A 199 -1.34 16.93 12.70
C PRO A 199 -1.90 18.15 11.96
N ALA A 200 -2.95 18.78 12.51
CA ALA A 200 -3.35 20.12 12.07
C ALA A 200 -2.09 20.97 12.08
N ALA A 201 -1.87 21.78 11.03
CA ALA A 201 -0.66 22.59 10.90
C ALA A 201 -0.32 23.24 12.24
N ARG A 202 0.74 22.77 12.89
CA ARG A 202 1.17 23.33 14.16
C ARG A 202 1.60 24.78 13.92
N GLN A 203 0.91 25.70 14.52
CA GLN A 203 1.50 27.00 14.83
C GLN A 203 2.80 26.73 15.60
N ALA A 204 3.88 27.36 15.17
CA ALA A 204 5.23 27.13 15.61
C ALA A 204 5.37 27.08 17.14
N ALA A 205 5.63 25.92 17.71
CA ALA A 205 6.19 25.73 19.03
C ALA A 205 6.79 24.33 19.16
N GLY A 206 8.06 24.29 19.50
CA GLY A 206 8.94 23.14 19.46
C GLY A 206 8.69 22.07 20.53
N GLU A 207 7.79 21.14 20.26
CA GLU A 207 7.71 19.88 21.01
C GLU A 207 7.86 18.66 20.09
N PRO A 208 8.64 17.66 20.53
CA PRO A 208 8.82 16.43 19.74
C PRO A 208 7.51 15.62 19.66
N ALA A 209 7.25 15.05 18.47
CA ALA A 209 6.11 14.18 18.25
C ALA A 209 6.19 12.94 19.17
N ARG A 210 5.21 12.74 20.03
CA ARG A 210 5.07 11.51 20.81
C ARG A 210 4.55 10.40 19.89
N VAL A 211 5.31 9.32 19.78
CA VAL A 211 4.85 8.08 19.15
C VAL A 211 3.92 7.38 20.13
N ALA A 212 2.65 7.27 19.78
CA ALA A 212 1.73 6.43 20.55
C ALA A 212 1.86 5.01 20.04
N LEU A 213 2.45 4.13 20.82
CA LEU A 213 2.33 2.68 20.64
C LEU A 213 0.92 2.28 21.10
N VAL A 214 0.06 1.92 20.16
CA VAL A 214 -1.21 1.26 20.47
C VAL A 214 -0.90 -0.22 20.71
N ARG A 215 -1.11 -0.68 21.93
CA ARG A 215 -1.06 -2.08 22.34
C ARG A 215 -2.29 -2.82 21.85
#